data_ad65eb0e5885a650d39e0947dffe4c30
#
_entry.id   ad65eb0e5885a650d39e0947dffe4c30
#
_cell.length_a   1.000
_cell.length_b   1.000
_cell.length_c   1.000
_cell.angle_alpha   90.00
_cell.angle_beta   90.00
_cell.angle_gamma   90.00
#
_symmetry.space_group_name_H-M   'P 1'
#
loop_
_entity.id
_entity.type
_entity.pdbx_description
1 polymer ?
#
loop_
_entity_poly.entity_id
_entity_poly.type
_entity_poly.pdbx_seq_one_letter_code
_entity_poly.pdbx_strand_id
1 'polypeptide(L)'
;MKIICIGRNYLDHTIELKNKVPEEPLFFLKPQTAIQPKNHPFFIPDFSNHIEHEVEIVIRINKLGKHIEEKFAHRYFNEIGIGIDFTARDIQNECKKNGLPWEKAKSFDGSAKISSKFINKSKIDIFNLNFSLKKNNLIVQKGNSCDMIFNYHNIISYVSKFCTLKIGDLIFTGTP
;
A
#
# COMPACT_ATOMS: atom_id res chain seq x y z
N MET A 1 4.44 -0.69 -15.38
CA MET A 1 4.59 -0.51 -13.93
C MET A 1 3.40 -1.13 -13.24
N LYS A 2 3.60 -1.95 -12.20
CA LYS A 2 2.55 -2.48 -11.32
C LYS A 2 2.52 -1.67 -10.03
N ILE A 3 1.35 -1.59 -9.43
CA ILE A 3 1.18 -1.12 -8.06
C ILE A 3 0.69 -2.33 -7.26
N ILE A 4 1.48 -2.74 -6.29
CA ILE A 4 1.22 -3.88 -5.41
C ILE A 4 0.84 -3.28 -4.06
N CYS A 5 -0.30 -3.66 -3.51
CA CYS A 5 -0.79 -3.15 -2.24
C CYS A 5 -0.91 -4.29 -1.24
N ILE A 6 -0.42 -4.07 -0.03
CA ILE A 6 -0.47 -5.03 1.07
C ILE A 6 -1.65 -4.68 1.98
N GLY A 7 -2.58 -5.59 2.10
CA GLY A 7 -3.70 -5.45 3.03
C GLY A 7 -3.38 -6.00 4.42
N ARG A 8 -3.98 -5.41 5.47
CA ARG A 8 -3.92 -5.90 6.85
C ARG A 8 -2.51 -6.03 7.42
N ASN A 9 -1.66 -5.05 7.18
CA ASN A 9 -0.27 -5.09 7.61
C ASN A 9 0.01 -4.33 8.92
N TYR A 10 -1.02 -3.79 9.58
CA TYR A 10 -0.94 -3.18 10.90
C TYR A 10 -1.96 -3.81 11.83
N LEU A 11 -1.53 -4.15 13.05
CA LEU A 11 -2.36 -4.90 13.99
C LEU A 11 -3.62 -4.12 14.39
N ASP A 12 -3.47 -2.84 14.74
CA ASP A 12 -4.58 -2.00 15.20
C ASP A 12 -5.65 -1.86 14.12
N HIS A 13 -5.26 -1.58 12.88
CA HIS A 13 -6.18 -1.53 11.74
C HIS A 13 -6.87 -2.88 11.48
N THR A 14 -6.14 -3.97 11.67
CA THR A 14 -6.69 -5.33 11.50
C THR A 14 -7.76 -5.61 12.55
N ILE A 15 -7.55 -5.18 13.79
CA ILE A 15 -8.50 -5.34 14.90
C ILE A 15 -9.71 -4.42 14.70
N GLU A 16 -9.50 -3.14 14.34
CA GLU A 16 -10.57 -2.16 14.05
C GLU A 16 -11.57 -2.71 13.03
N LEU A 17 -11.07 -3.31 11.96
CA LEU A 17 -11.89 -3.92 10.91
C LEU A 17 -12.39 -5.33 11.25
N LYS A 18 -12.17 -5.82 12.48
CA LYS A 18 -12.55 -7.17 12.94
C LYS A 18 -12.04 -8.29 12.02
N ASN A 19 -10.87 -8.14 11.45
CA ASN A 19 -10.22 -9.14 10.62
C ASN A 19 -9.33 -10.05 11.48
N LYS A 20 -9.04 -11.26 10.97
CA LYS A 20 -7.97 -12.09 11.52
C LYS A 20 -6.61 -11.52 11.15
N VAL A 21 -5.65 -11.60 12.05
CA VAL A 21 -4.24 -11.29 11.75
C VAL A 21 -3.77 -12.30 10.71
N PRO A 22 -3.24 -11.83 9.56
CA PRO A 22 -2.82 -12.73 8.50
C PRO A 22 -1.51 -13.45 8.89
N GLU A 23 -1.41 -14.72 8.51
CA GLU A 23 -0.17 -15.51 8.67
C GLU A 23 0.84 -15.22 7.54
N GLU A 24 0.36 -14.74 6.40
CA GLU A 24 1.12 -14.39 5.21
C GLU A 24 0.66 -13.03 4.67
N PRO A 25 1.52 -12.28 3.95
CA PRO A 25 1.12 -11.03 3.32
C PRO A 25 -0.07 -11.22 2.36
N LEU A 26 -1.18 -10.57 2.64
CA LEU A 26 -2.30 -10.44 1.72
C LEU A 26 -1.98 -9.32 0.74
N PHE A 27 -1.99 -9.58 -0.56
CA PHE A 27 -1.76 -8.53 -1.55
C PHE A 27 -2.78 -8.53 -2.68
N PHE A 28 -2.96 -7.36 -3.28
CA PHE A 28 -3.75 -7.14 -4.48
C PHE A 28 -3.01 -6.15 -5.39
N LEU A 29 -3.46 -6.02 -6.63
CA LEU A 29 -2.84 -5.16 -7.61
C LEU A 29 -3.75 -3.99 -7.97
N LYS A 30 -3.14 -2.83 -8.19
CA LYS A 30 -3.78 -1.71 -8.88
C LYS A 30 -3.13 -1.52 -10.25
N PRO A 31 -3.92 -1.25 -11.31
CA PRO A 31 -3.38 -0.92 -12.62
C PRO A 31 -2.69 0.45 -12.58
N GLN A 32 -1.90 0.76 -13.60
CA GLN A 32 -1.26 2.07 -13.71
C GLN A 32 -2.26 3.22 -13.82
N THR A 33 -3.44 2.98 -14.38
CA THR A 33 -4.55 3.95 -14.46
C THR A 33 -5.11 4.34 -13.10
N ALA A 34 -4.88 3.53 -12.06
CA ALA A 34 -5.24 3.87 -10.68
C ALA A 34 -4.41 5.03 -10.12
N ILE A 35 -3.28 5.39 -10.74
CA ILE A 35 -2.47 6.52 -10.27
C ILE A 35 -3.22 7.83 -10.53
N GLN A 36 -3.52 8.53 -9.46
CA GLN A 36 -4.08 9.86 -9.56
C GLN A 36 -3.06 10.84 -10.16
N PRO A 37 -3.41 11.60 -11.22
CA PRO A 37 -2.51 12.57 -11.81
C PRO A 37 -2.04 13.61 -10.79
N LYS A 38 -0.82 14.12 -10.98
CA LYS A 38 -0.27 15.18 -10.13
C LYS A 38 -1.13 16.44 -10.25
N ASN A 39 -1.31 17.13 -9.11
CA ASN A 39 -2.05 18.41 -9.02
C ASN A 39 -3.53 18.34 -9.46
N HIS A 40 -4.09 17.15 -9.58
CA HIS A 40 -5.51 16.98 -9.80
C HIS A 40 -6.20 16.65 -8.47
N PRO A 41 -7.41 17.17 -8.23
CA PRO A 41 -8.21 16.76 -7.08
C PRO A 41 -8.65 15.30 -7.24
N PHE A 42 -8.88 14.64 -6.11
CA PHE A 42 -9.56 13.36 -6.12
C PHE A 42 -11.06 13.60 -6.24
N PHE A 43 -11.66 13.03 -7.26
CA PHE A 43 -13.12 13.06 -7.43
C PHE A 43 -13.72 11.79 -6.83
N ILE A 44 -14.71 11.98 -5.95
CA ILE A 44 -15.46 10.86 -5.38
C ILE A 44 -16.24 10.20 -6.53
N PRO A 45 -16.06 8.91 -6.78
CA PRO A 45 -16.75 8.23 -7.87
C PRO A 45 -18.23 7.97 -7.53
N ASP A 46 -19.10 8.06 -8.52
CA ASP A 46 -20.55 7.90 -8.35
C ASP A 46 -20.98 6.48 -7.94
N PHE A 47 -20.10 5.49 -8.13
CA PHE A 47 -20.39 4.09 -7.83
C PHE A 47 -20.23 3.72 -6.35
N SER A 48 -19.73 4.62 -5.50
CA SER A 48 -19.51 4.35 -4.08
C SER A 48 -19.99 5.52 -3.22
N ASN A 49 -20.68 5.20 -2.14
CA ASN A 49 -21.12 6.16 -1.13
C ASN A 49 -20.15 6.29 0.04
N HIS A 50 -19.09 5.47 0.08
CA HIS A 50 -18.17 5.43 1.22
C HIS A 50 -16.72 5.25 0.76
N ILE A 51 -16.06 6.36 0.42
CA ILE A 51 -14.65 6.37 0.09
C ILE A 51 -13.82 6.69 1.33
N GLU A 52 -12.87 5.83 1.63
CA GLU A 52 -11.88 6.01 2.68
C GLU A 52 -10.49 6.27 2.10
N HIS A 53 -9.65 6.89 2.90
CA HIS A 53 -8.23 7.11 2.64
C HIS A 53 -7.39 6.18 3.53
N GLU A 54 -6.42 5.54 2.97
CA GLU A 54 -5.48 4.67 3.67
C GLU A 54 -4.06 5.20 3.38
N VAL A 55 -3.45 5.91 4.34
CA VAL A 55 -2.08 6.41 4.18
C VAL A 55 -1.08 5.28 4.36
N GLU A 56 -0.13 5.18 3.44
CA GLU A 56 0.82 4.08 3.39
C GLU A 56 2.23 4.54 3.06
N ILE A 57 3.22 3.87 3.63
CA ILE A 57 4.58 3.95 3.12
C ILE A 57 4.62 3.21 1.77
N VAL A 58 5.31 3.80 0.80
CA VAL A 58 5.45 3.26 -0.55
C VAL A 58 6.92 3.06 -0.86
N ILE A 59 7.31 1.84 -1.22
CA ILE A 59 8.65 1.56 -1.72
C ILE A 59 8.66 1.45 -3.24
N ARG A 60 9.74 1.92 -3.88
CA ARG A 60 9.95 1.83 -5.32
C ARG A 60 10.99 0.77 -5.62
N ILE A 61 10.61 -0.21 -6.46
CA ILE A 61 11.51 -1.27 -6.89
C ILE A 61 12.54 -0.71 -7.87
N ASN A 62 13.80 -0.98 -7.61
CA ASN A 62 14.94 -0.49 -8.41
C ASN A 62 15.70 -1.59 -9.15
N LYS A 63 15.29 -2.85 -9.02
CA LYS A 63 15.95 -4.00 -9.62
C LYS A 63 14.94 -5.06 -10.06
N LEU A 64 15.16 -5.65 -11.23
CA LEU A 64 14.39 -6.80 -11.72
C LEU A 64 14.64 -8.01 -10.82
N GLY A 65 13.57 -8.73 -10.41
CA GLY A 65 13.72 -9.94 -9.62
C GLY A 65 12.45 -10.77 -9.50
N LYS A 66 12.66 -12.07 -9.28
CA LYS A 66 11.64 -13.06 -8.97
C LYS A 66 12.25 -14.09 -7.99
N HIS A 67 11.42 -14.68 -7.12
CA HIS A 67 11.88 -15.62 -6.09
C HIS A 67 13.01 -15.06 -5.23
N ILE A 68 12.86 -13.80 -4.79
CA ILE A 68 13.86 -13.08 -4.02
C ILE A 68 13.87 -13.63 -2.59
N GLU A 69 15.02 -14.17 -2.15
CA GLU A 69 15.18 -14.53 -0.74
C GLU A 69 15.18 -13.29 0.15
N GLU A 70 14.58 -13.39 1.32
CA GLU A 70 14.39 -12.26 2.25
C GLU A 70 15.72 -11.54 2.58
N LYS A 71 16.78 -12.30 2.82
CA LYS A 71 18.13 -11.73 3.11
C LYS A 71 18.67 -10.82 2.00
N PHE A 72 18.18 -10.95 0.77
CA PHE A 72 18.58 -10.14 -0.38
C PHE A 72 17.56 -9.05 -0.74
N ALA A 73 16.37 -9.03 -0.12
CA ALA A 73 15.30 -8.11 -0.45
C ALA A 73 15.71 -6.63 -0.32
N HIS A 74 16.62 -6.32 0.63
CA HIS A 74 17.18 -4.97 0.82
C HIS A 74 17.84 -4.39 -0.44
N ARG A 75 18.22 -5.21 -1.43
CA ARG A 75 18.87 -4.79 -2.68
C ARG A 75 17.88 -4.37 -3.76
N TYR A 76 16.57 -4.54 -3.53
CA TYR A 76 15.54 -4.34 -4.55
C TYR A 76 14.78 -3.03 -4.42
N PHE A 77 15.09 -2.23 -3.41
CA PHE A 77 14.57 -0.86 -3.28
C PHE A 77 15.60 0.05 -2.61
N ASN A 78 15.65 1.31 -3.03
CA ASN A 78 16.51 2.33 -2.46
C ASN A 78 15.73 3.55 -1.99
N GLU A 79 14.47 3.67 -2.40
CA GLU A 79 13.66 4.86 -2.19
C GLU A 79 12.35 4.51 -1.52
N ILE A 80 11.96 5.37 -0.58
CA ILE A 80 10.69 5.33 0.16
C ILE A 80 9.94 6.63 -0.07
N GLY A 81 8.67 6.52 -0.35
CA GLY A 81 7.71 7.61 -0.43
C GLY A 81 6.52 7.36 0.46
N ILE A 82 5.50 8.19 0.31
CA ILE A 82 4.21 8.03 0.95
C ILE A 82 3.11 8.06 -0.10
N GLY A 83 2.04 7.31 0.13
CA GLY A 83 0.90 7.27 -0.75
C GLY A 83 -0.41 7.21 0.01
N ILE A 84 -1.52 7.27 -0.74
CA ILE A 84 -2.86 7.04 -0.22
C ILE A 84 -3.50 5.97 -1.11
N ASP A 85 -3.94 4.87 -0.51
CA ASP A 85 -4.79 3.86 -1.12
C ASP A 85 -6.26 4.25 -0.88
N PHE A 86 -6.89 4.88 -1.88
CA PHE A 86 -8.32 5.17 -1.79
C PHE A 86 -9.12 3.90 -1.96
N THR A 87 -10.09 3.74 -1.08
CA THR A 87 -10.88 2.51 -0.93
C THR A 87 -12.37 2.81 -0.96
N ALA A 88 -13.10 2.20 -1.88
CA ALA A 88 -14.56 2.15 -1.84
C ALA A 88 -14.97 1.10 -0.80
N ARG A 89 -15.13 1.54 0.45
CA ARG A 89 -15.28 0.66 1.61
C ARG A 89 -16.57 -0.13 1.60
N ASP A 90 -17.67 0.46 1.15
CA ASP A 90 -18.95 -0.19 0.95
C ASP A 90 -18.83 -1.38 -0.01
N ILE A 91 -18.21 -1.16 -1.18
CA ILE A 91 -17.96 -2.20 -2.19
C ILE A 91 -16.98 -3.26 -1.66
N GLN A 92 -15.92 -2.85 -0.94
CA GLN A 92 -14.99 -3.80 -0.36
C GLN A 92 -15.67 -4.73 0.65
N ASN A 93 -16.58 -4.20 1.48
CA ASN A 93 -17.33 -5.00 2.44
C ASN A 93 -18.25 -6.00 1.73
N GLU A 94 -18.87 -5.61 0.63
CA GLU A 94 -19.65 -6.51 -0.22
C GLU A 94 -18.76 -7.61 -0.82
N CYS A 95 -17.60 -7.25 -1.37
CA CYS A 95 -16.64 -8.21 -1.91
C CYS A 95 -16.19 -9.22 -0.85
N LYS A 96 -15.85 -8.74 0.36
CA LYS A 96 -15.47 -9.61 1.48
C LYS A 96 -16.57 -10.57 1.88
N LYS A 97 -17.82 -10.09 1.99
CA LYS A 97 -18.98 -10.89 2.36
C LYS A 97 -19.26 -12.01 1.35
N ASN A 98 -19.05 -11.73 0.07
CA ASN A 98 -19.40 -12.64 -1.03
C ASN A 98 -18.19 -13.43 -1.57
N GLY A 99 -16.98 -13.28 -0.98
CA GLY A 99 -15.76 -13.93 -1.47
C GLY A 99 -15.33 -13.46 -2.86
N LEU A 100 -15.66 -12.21 -3.23
CA LEU A 100 -15.35 -11.64 -4.54
C LEU A 100 -13.99 -10.92 -4.55
N PRO A 101 -13.35 -10.77 -5.73
CA PRO A 101 -12.14 -9.97 -5.89
C PRO A 101 -12.36 -8.49 -5.51
N TRP A 102 -11.27 -7.81 -5.11
CA TRP A 102 -11.34 -6.44 -4.58
C TRP A 102 -11.12 -5.34 -5.62
N GLU A 103 -10.91 -5.69 -6.89
CA GLU A 103 -10.57 -4.74 -7.96
C GLU A 103 -11.55 -3.58 -8.05
N LYS A 104 -12.86 -3.84 -7.94
CA LYS A 104 -13.90 -2.79 -7.96
C LYS A 104 -13.74 -1.78 -6.82
N ALA A 105 -13.31 -2.25 -5.67
CA ALA A 105 -13.18 -1.45 -4.46
C ALA A 105 -11.82 -0.74 -4.33
N LYS A 106 -10.79 -1.30 -4.96
CA LYS A 106 -9.39 -0.92 -4.74
C LYS A 106 -8.65 -0.45 -6.00
N SER A 107 -9.09 -0.86 -7.19
CA SER A 107 -8.30 -0.70 -8.42
C SER A 107 -8.95 0.24 -9.44
N PHE A 108 -9.88 1.08 -9.01
CA PHE A 108 -10.52 2.07 -9.85
C PHE A 108 -9.58 3.25 -10.19
N ASP A 109 -9.89 3.97 -11.24
CA ASP A 109 -9.08 5.10 -11.72
C ASP A 109 -8.90 6.17 -10.64
N GLY A 110 -7.67 6.61 -10.45
CA GLY A 110 -7.32 7.60 -9.42
C GLY A 110 -7.26 7.07 -7.99
N SER A 111 -7.44 5.76 -7.77
CA SER A 111 -7.45 5.16 -6.42
C SER A 111 -6.08 5.07 -5.73
N ALA A 112 -4.99 5.49 -6.37
CA ALA A 112 -3.65 5.53 -5.79
C ALA A 112 -3.03 6.92 -5.91
N LYS A 113 -2.88 7.63 -4.79
CA LYS A 113 -2.08 8.86 -4.74
C LYS A 113 -0.67 8.54 -4.30
N ILE A 114 0.31 9.12 -4.97
CA ILE A 114 1.72 8.87 -4.69
C ILE A 114 2.41 10.22 -4.50
N SER A 115 3.27 10.32 -3.48
CA SER A 115 4.08 11.50 -3.23
C SER A 115 4.98 11.81 -4.43
N SER A 116 5.19 13.09 -4.71
CA SER A 116 6.09 13.53 -5.77
C SER A 116 7.57 13.34 -5.41
N LYS A 117 7.87 13.21 -4.12
CA LYS A 117 9.23 13.04 -3.60
C LYS A 117 9.37 11.66 -2.96
N PHE A 118 10.47 11.00 -3.27
CA PHE A 118 10.94 9.80 -2.60
C PHE A 118 12.27 10.13 -1.89
N ILE A 119 12.48 9.53 -0.74
CA ILE A 119 13.69 9.71 0.07
C ILE A 119 14.52 8.44 -0.04
N ASN A 120 15.84 8.61 -0.20
CA ASN A 120 16.74 7.46 -0.18
C ASN A 120 16.74 6.84 1.21
N LYS A 121 16.55 5.53 1.29
CA LYS A 121 16.47 4.77 2.55
C LYS A 121 17.72 4.88 3.42
N SER A 122 18.89 5.18 2.83
CA SER A 122 20.13 5.38 3.60
C SER A 122 20.15 6.65 4.45
N LYS A 123 19.18 7.56 4.25
CA LYS A 123 19.09 8.83 4.97
C LYS A 123 18.14 8.81 6.16
N ILE A 124 17.44 7.71 6.36
CA ILE A 124 16.40 7.57 7.38
C ILE A 124 16.40 6.16 7.97
N ASP A 125 15.92 6.01 9.20
CA ASP A 125 15.64 4.70 9.76
C ASP A 125 14.30 4.20 9.23
N ILE A 126 14.34 3.33 8.23
CA ILE A 126 13.15 2.79 7.58
C ILE A 126 12.32 1.87 8.48
N PHE A 127 12.91 1.32 9.53
CA PHE A 127 12.23 0.41 10.45
C PHE A 127 11.60 1.13 11.65
N ASN A 128 11.86 2.44 11.81
CA ASN A 128 11.24 3.27 12.84
C ASN A 128 10.84 4.63 12.25
N LEU A 129 9.99 4.60 11.24
CA LEU A 129 9.56 5.78 10.48
C LEU A 129 8.14 6.19 10.88
N ASN A 130 8.01 7.33 11.54
CA ASN A 130 6.71 7.93 11.83
C ASN A 130 6.12 8.59 10.58
N PHE A 131 4.85 8.36 10.32
CA PHE A 131 4.10 9.02 9.25
C PHE A 131 2.67 9.33 9.67
N SER A 132 2.06 10.29 9.00
CA SER A 132 0.70 10.71 9.31
C SER A 132 -0.01 11.30 8.09
N LEU A 133 -1.33 11.28 8.13
CA LEU A 133 -2.21 11.97 7.20
C LEU A 133 -3.00 13.05 7.93
N LYS A 134 -3.02 14.24 7.33
CA LYS A 134 -3.88 15.34 7.78
C LYS A 134 -4.98 15.59 6.75
N LYS A 135 -6.20 15.81 7.23
CA LYS A 135 -7.36 16.27 6.47
C LYS A 135 -7.91 17.52 7.15
N ASN A 136 -8.00 18.63 6.41
CA ASN A 136 -8.42 19.92 6.97
C ASN A 136 -7.65 20.32 8.25
N ASN A 137 -6.32 20.15 8.22
CA ASN A 137 -5.39 20.41 9.32
C ASN A 137 -5.52 19.48 10.56
N LEU A 138 -6.47 18.56 10.57
CA LEU A 138 -6.60 17.54 11.62
C LEU A 138 -5.86 16.27 11.23
N ILE A 139 -5.12 15.68 12.16
CA ILE A 139 -4.51 14.36 11.95
C ILE A 139 -5.63 13.34 11.97
N VAL A 140 -5.79 12.62 10.84
CA VAL A 140 -6.81 11.57 10.67
C VAL A 140 -6.23 10.16 10.65
N GLN A 141 -4.94 10.03 10.37
CA GLN A 141 -4.20 8.77 10.50
C GLN A 141 -2.76 9.05 10.95
N LYS A 142 -2.19 8.17 11.73
CA LYS A 142 -0.77 8.18 12.12
C LYS A 142 -0.31 6.73 12.32
N GLY A 143 0.94 6.44 12.00
CA GLY A 143 1.54 5.13 12.22
C GLY A 143 3.05 5.20 12.29
N ASN A 144 3.63 4.08 12.63
CA ASN A 144 5.06 3.88 12.61
C ASN A 144 5.37 2.59 11.84
N SER A 145 6.44 2.58 11.06
CA SER A 145 6.85 1.39 10.31
C SER A 145 7.27 0.21 11.19
N CYS A 146 7.60 0.44 12.46
CA CYS A 146 7.90 -0.65 13.40
C CYS A 146 6.66 -1.50 13.76
N ASP A 147 5.45 -0.96 13.53
CA ASP A 147 4.18 -1.63 13.83
C ASP A 147 3.69 -2.51 12.68
N MET A 148 4.45 -2.58 11.58
CA MET A 148 4.16 -3.47 10.46
C MET A 148 4.26 -4.94 10.89
N ILE A 149 3.24 -5.74 10.58
CA ILE A 149 3.24 -7.21 10.77
C ILE A 149 4.30 -7.84 9.87
N PHE A 150 4.34 -7.43 8.60
CA PHE A 150 5.33 -7.86 7.62
C PHE A 150 6.18 -6.66 7.20
N ASN A 151 7.47 -6.72 7.46
CA ASN A 151 8.40 -5.67 7.07
C ASN A 151 8.66 -5.65 5.55
N TYR A 152 9.39 -4.65 5.07
CA TYR A 152 9.70 -4.49 3.64
C TYR A 152 10.36 -5.72 3.00
N HIS A 153 11.22 -6.43 3.73
CA HIS A 153 11.94 -7.60 3.22
C HIS A 153 11.03 -8.80 3.09
N ASN A 154 10.16 -9.04 4.09
CA ASN A 154 9.13 -10.07 4.04
C ASN A 154 8.19 -9.85 2.85
N ILE A 155 7.70 -8.61 2.66
CA ILE A 155 6.81 -8.25 1.57
C ILE A 155 7.45 -8.52 0.20
N ILE A 156 8.66 -8.01 -0.03
CA ILE A 156 9.38 -8.20 -1.30
C ILE A 156 9.61 -9.69 -1.58
N SER A 157 10.09 -10.42 -0.57
CA SER A 157 10.34 -11.85 -0.70
C SER A 157 9.04 -12.59 -1.05
N TYR A 158 7.97 -12.35 -0.29
CA TYR A 158 6.70 -13.02 -0.49
C TYR A 158 6.08 -12.72 -1.86
N VAL A 159 5.91 -11.45 -2.20
CA VAL A 159 5.30 -11.03 -3.48
C VAL A 159 6.10 -11.55 -4.68
N SER A 160 7.42 -11.59 -4.58
CA SER A 160 8.27 -12.06 -5.67
C SER A 160 8.14 -13.55 -5.97
N LYS A 161 7.52 -14.35 -5.10
CA LYS A 161 7.16 -15.75 -5.38
C LYS A 161 6.10 -15.84 -6.48
N PHE A 162 5.18 -14.88 -6.52
CA PHE A 162 4.03 -14.86 -7.44
C PHE A 162 4.27 -13.97 -8.66
N CYS A 163 4.81 -12.77 -8.43
CA CYS A 163 4.96 -11.74 -9.44
C CYS A 163 6.43 -11.36 -9.64
N THR A 164 6.91 -11.33 -10.89
CA THR A 164 8.21 -10.72 -11.21
C THR A 164 8.15 -9.23 -10.88
N LEU A 165 9.02 -8.74 -10.00
CA LEU A 165 9.20 -7.33 -9.72
C LEU A 165 10.04 -6.68 -10.79
N LYS A 166 9.59 -5.53 -11.31
CA LYS A 166 10.30 -4.75 -12.34
C LYS A 166 10.71 -3.39 -11.78
N ILE A 167 11.75 -2.81 -12.36
CA ILE A 167 12.17 -1.44 -12.04
C ILE A 167 11.01 -0.49 -12.24
N GLY A 168 10.76 0.36 -11.24
CA GLY A 168 9.65 1.31 -11.22
C GLY A 168 8.34 0.77 -10.65
N ASP A 169 8.21 -0.55 -10.39
CA ASP A 169 7.05 -1.07 -9.66
C ASP A 169 6.99 -0.44 -8.26
N LEU A 170 5.78 -0.21 -7.78
CA LEU A 170 5.51 0.37 -6.46
C LEU A 170 4.88 -0.67 -5.56
N ILE A 171 5.30 -0.67 -4.29
CA ILE A 171 4.66 -1.48 -3.26
C ILE A 171 4.15 -0.54 -2.17
N PHE A 172 2.84 -0.50 -2.00
CA PHE A 172 2.15 0.08 -0.87
C PHE A 172 2.16 -0.93 0.26
N THR A 173 2.62 -0.53 1.45
CA THR A 173 2.99 -1.48 2.51
C THR A 173 1.92 -1.71 3.55
N GLY A 174 0.73 -1.19 3.34
CA GLY A 174 -0.39 -1.26 4.28
C GLY A 174 -0.55 0.03 5.09
N THR A 175 -1.77 0.21 5.61
CA THR A 175 -2.18 1.39 6.40
C THR A 175 -2.31 1.05 7.89
N PRO A 176 -1.96 1.98 8.80
CA PRO A 176 -2.16 1.86 10.24
C PRO A 176 -3.61 2.05 10.66
#